data_b4cce5affbf7d2e07bf3cbaf009d4143
#
_entry.id   b4cce5affbf7d2e07bf3cbaf009d4143
#
_cell.length_a   1.000
_cell.length_b   1.000
_cell.length_c   1.000
_cell.angle_alpha   90.00
_cell.angle_beta   90.00
_cell.angle_gamma   90.00
#
_symmetry.space_group_name_H-M   'P 1'
#
loop_
_entity.id
_entity.type
_entity.pdbx_description
1 polymer ?
#
loop_
_entity_poly.entity_id
_entity_poly.type
_entity_poly.pdbx_seq_one_letter_code
_entity_poly.pdbx_strand_id
1 'polypeptide(L)'
;MAQASKGPKSTSYDAYFENVQSRKMLPQSLQETLTAAFARIPVSSFPEVPGGKVIEIPADTSIGDAVRVLSESNIMSAPVRNPDIEYTTDWRERYLGIIDYAAIVLWVLETAGVAAAALSTGSAAAAGVGAGAAGTLGAIALGATGPAAIAGLTVAAVGAAVAGGLSAEKGMAKDAPTAADKLGEDFYKVILQEEPFKSTTVKSILKSYRWAPFIPVATDSSMLSVLLLLSKYRLRNVPVIETGNSSIRNFITQSAVIHGLERCKGRDWFDCISANPISKLGLPFMTPDEVVSVQSDELILEAFKKMKDNQIGGLPVVEGPKKQIVGSVSIRDIRFLLLKPELFSSFRVLTVKDFMNTIASAIPHTGKVIRPLTCKPDETLGSVIHALASNSVHRIYVVGDDNGVTGVITLRDVISCFIFEPPNFFDNYFGFAAQEMLGC
;
A
#
# COMPACT_ATOMS: atom_id res chain seq x y z
N MET A 1 7.78 17.67 33.48
CA MET A 1 7.84 16.21 33.19
C MET A 1 6.88 15.93 32.07
N ALA A 2 7.38 15.84 30.84
CA ALA A 2 6.57 15.55 29.64
C ALA A 2 6.36 14.03 29.56
N GLN A 3 5.12 13.59 29.59
CA GLN A 3 4.75 12.21 29.30
C GLN A 3 4.98 11.94 27.82
N ALA A 4 5.97 11.11 27.50
CA ALA A 4 6.15 10.56 26.17
C ALA A 4 4.90 9.75 25.80
N SER A 5 4.21 10.15 24.73
CA SER A 5 3.12 9.40 24.15
C SER A 5 3.69 8.06 23.64
N LYS A 6 3.31 6.96 24.29
CA LYS A 6 3.58 5.62 23.78
C LYS A 6 2.79 5.47 22.49
N GLY A 7 3.50 5.41 21.36
CA GLY A 7 2.92 5.00 20.08
C GLY A 7 2.22 3.63 20.22
N PRO A 8 1.26 3.31 19.34
CA PRO A 8 0.54 2.06 19.39
C PRO A 8 1.55 0.91 19.33
N LYS A 9 1.51 0.04 20.35
CA LYS A 9 2.29 -1.21 20.34
C LYS A 9 1.88 -1.98 19.10
N SER A 10 2.83 -2.28 18.23
CA SER A 10 2.67 -3.27 17.17
C SER A 10 2.15 -4.54 17.83
N THR A 11 0.86 -4.82 17.68
CA THR A 11 0.30 -6.10 18.03
C THR A 11 0.96 -7.14 17.15
N SER A 12 1.50 -8.21 17.72
CA SER A 12 2.08 -9.31 16.95
C SER A 12 1.06 -9.80 15.91
N TYR A 13 1.50 -10.29 14.77
CA TYR A 13 0.61 -10.86 13.74
C TYR A 13 -0.32 -11.92 14.33
N ASP A 14 0.18 -12.71 15.27
CA ASP A 14 -0.59 -13.73 15.98
C ASP A 14 -1.74 -13.14 16.77
N ALA A 15 -1.51 -12.11 17.59
CA ALA A 15 -2.55 -11.45 18.37
C ALA A 15 -3.67 -10.85 17.50
N TYR A 16 -3.31 -10.29 16.33
CA TYR A 16 -4.30 -9.80 15.39
C TYR A 16 -5.14 -10.93 14.80
N PHE A 17 -4.48 -11.99 14.36
CA PHE A 17 -5.16 -13.14 13.75
C PHE A 17 -6.06 -13.84 14.76
N GLU A 18 -5.60 -14.05 15.99
CA GLU A 18 -6.38 -14.58 17.08
C GLU A 18 -7.62 -13.73 17.36
N ASN A 19 -7.48 -12.40 17.38
CA ASN A 19 -8.60 -11.49 17.53
C ASN A 19 -9.63 -11.66 16.40
N VAL A 20 -9.18 -11.73 15.13
CA VAL A 20 -10.08 -12.01 13.99
C VAL A 20 -10.75 -13.38 14.16
N GLN A 21 -10.00 -14.42 14.52
CA GLN A 21 -10.55 -15.76 14.70
C GLN A 21 -11.59 -15.82 15.83
N SER A 22 -11.38 -15.09 16.94
CA SER A 22 -12.32 -15.04 18.07
C SER A 22 -13.64 -14.33 17.74
N ARG A 23 -13.63 -13.42 16.77
CA ARG A 23 -14.83 -12.66 16.32
C ARG A 23 -15.64 -13.41 15.26
N LYS A 24 -15.09 -14.45 14.65
CA LYS A 24 -15.81 -15.26 13.65
C LYS A 24 -16.95 -16.06 14.31
N MET A 25 -18.10 -16.05 13.65
CA MET A 25 -19.30 -16.76 14.11
C MET A 25 -19.64 -18.00 13.25
N LEU A 26 -18.71 -18.46 12.43
CA LEU A 26 -18.87 -19.72 11.69
C LEU A 26 -18.67 -20.91 12.63
N PRO A 27 -19.47 -21.99 12.49
CA PRO A 27 -19.26 -23.23 13.23
C PRO A 27 -17.85 -23.78 13.00
N GLN A 28 -17.17 -24.13 14.08
CA GLN A 28 -15.80 -24.63 14.02
C GLN A 28 -15.64 -25.85 13.10
N SER A 29 -16.58 -26.79 13.14
CA SER A 29 -16.56 -27.97 12.26
C SER A 29 -16.58 -27.63 10.77
N LEU A 30 -17.29 -26.56 10.40
CA LEU A 30 -17.30 -26.07 9.01
C LEU A 30 -15.97 -25.43 8.65
N GLN A 31 -15.38 -24.62 9.53
CA GLN A 31 -14.06 -24.03 9.34
C GLN A 31 -12.97 -25.09 9.19
N GLU A 32 -12.98 -26.12 10.02
CA GLU A 32 -12.04 -27.25 9.93
C GLU A 32 -12.21 -28.02 8.62
N THR A 33 -13.45 -28.27 8.21
CA THR A 33 -13.74 -28.95 6.94
C THR A 33 -13.20 -28.16 5.73
N LEU A 34 -13.43 -26.85 5.70
CA LEU A 34 -12.92 -25.96 4.64
C LEU A 34 -11.40 -25.89 4.64
N THR A 35 -10.82 -25.73 5.82
CA THR A 35 -9.37 -25.69 6.00
C THR A 35 -8.72 -26.97 5.51
N ALA A 36 -9.28 -28.14 5.87
CA ALA A 36 -8.83 -29.43 5.36
C ALA A 36 -8.99 -29.57 3.83
N ALA A 37 -10.04 -28.98 3.25
CA ALA A 37 -10.22 -28.94 1.80
C ALA A 37 -9.14 -28.10 1.12
N PHE A 38 -8.88 -26.89 1.61
CA PHE A 38 -7.82 -26.02 1.07
C PHE A 38 -6.42 -26.61 1.25
N ALA A 39 -6.19 -27.38 2.31
CA ALA A 39 -4.92 -28.10 2.53
C ALA A 39 -4.64 -29.16 1.45
N ARG A 40 -5.66 -29.64 0.75
CA ARG A 40 -5.54 -30.66 -0.32
C ARG A 40 -5.46 -30.07 -1.73
N ILE A 41 -5.77 -28.79 -1.91
CA ILE A 41 -5.74 -28.14 -3.23
C ILE A 41 -4.30 -27.64 -3.46
N PRO A 42 -3.59 -28.14 -4.49
CA PRO A 42 -2.24 -27.69 -4.78
C PRO A 42 -2.26 -26.27 -5.37
N VAL A 43 -1.26 -25.47 -5.04
CA VAL A 43 -1.10 -24.11 -5.55
C VAL A 43 -1.00 -24.09 -7.09
N SER A 44 -0.41 -25.12 -7.68
CA SER A 44 -0.31 -25.28 -9.13
C SER A 44 -1.66 -25.35 -9.86
N SER A 45 -2.76 -25.66 -9.15
CA SER A 45 -4.12 -25.63 -9.72
C SER A 45 -4.73 -24.23 -9.77
N PHE A 46 -4.11 -23.23 -9.13
CA PHE A 46 -4.62 -21.86 -9.16
C PHE A 46 -4.31 -21.23 -10.53
N PRO A 47 -5.25 -20.43 -11.10
CA PRO A 47 -5.02 -19.78 -12.39
C PRO A 47 -3.74 -18.95 -12.42
N GLU A 48 -3.01 -19.04 -13.51
CA GLU A 48 -1.80 -18.24 -13.74
C GLU A 48 -2.13 -16.75 -13.92
N VAL A 49 -1.14 -15.89 -13.68
CA VAL A 49 -1.25 -14.46 -13.96
C VAL A 49 -1.57 -14.23 -15.45
N PRO A 50 -2.34 -13.18 -15.80
CA PRO A 50 -2.61 -12.84 -17.18
C PRO A 50 -1.32 -12.74 -18.00
N GLY A 51 -1.26 -13.45 -19.14
CA GLY A 51 -0.08 -13.50 -19.99
C GLY A 51 1.02 -14.47 -19.55
N GLY A 52 0.83 -15.21 -18.43
CA GLY A 52 1.74 -16.29 -17.99
C GLY A 52 3.14 -15.84 -17.57
N LYS A 53 3.42 -14.52 -17.50
CA LYS A 53 4.73 -13.98 -17.14
C LYS A 53 4.64 -12.98 -16.00
N VAL A 54 5.38 -13.25 -14.93
CA VAL A 54 5.56 -12.32 -13.82
C VAL A 54 6.63 -11.30 -14.20
N ILE A 55 6.33 -10.01 -14.03
CA ILE A 55 7.28 -8.92 -14.29
C ILE A 55 8.13 -8.74 -13.04
N GLU A 56 9.45 -8.84 -13.21
CA GLU A 56 10.45 -8.64 -12.17
C GLU A 56 11.20 -7.32 -12.43
N ILE A 57 11.57 -6.61 -11.37
CA ILE A 57 12.36 -5.37 -11.46
C ILE A 57 13.74 -5.64 -10.83
N PRO A 58 14.85 -5.41 -11.57
CA PRO A 58 16.19 -5.46 -10.98
C PRO A 58 16.35 -4.42 -9.86
N ALA A 59 17.08 -4.77 -8.81
CA ALA A 59 17.23 -3.92 -7.63
C ALA A 59 18.02 -2.63 -7.87
N ASP A 60 18.85 -2.61 -8.89
CA ASP A 60 19.64 -1.47 -9.36
C ASP A 60 18.88 -0.53 -10.31
N THR A 61 17.64 -0.90 -10.69
CA THR A 61 16.75 -0.06 -11.49
C THR A 61 16.49 1.27 -10.79
N SER A 62 16.55 2.38 -11.54
CA SER A 62 16.17 3.70 -11.02
C SER A 62 14.70 3.76 -10.64
N ILE A 63 14.34 4.65 -9.69
CA ILE A 63 12.94 4.84 -9.30
C ILE A 63 12.09 5.27 -10.49
N GLY A 64 12.60 6.16 -11.33
CA GLY A 64 11.89 6.62 -12.53
C GLY A 64 11.57 5.48 -13.49
N ASP A 65 12.53 4.60 -13.75
CA ASP A 65 12.32 3.42 -14.59
C ASP A 65 11.39 2.40 -13.96
N ALA A 66 11.48 2.20 -12.63
CA ALA A 66 10.57 1.30 -11.92
C ALA A 66 9.11 1.80 -12.01
N VAL A 67 8.86 3.10 -11.82
CA VAL A 67 7.54 3.73 -12.02
C VAL A 67 7.03 3.51 -13.43
N ARG A 68 7.90 3.68 -14.44
CA ARG A 68 7.54 3.46 -15.84
C ARG A 68 7.13 2.01 -16.08
N VAL A 69 7.93 1.03 -15.66
CA VAL A 69 7.63 -0.41 -15.83
C VAL A 69 6.31 -0.80 -15.15
N LEU A 70 6.07 -0.35 -13.91
CA LEU A 70 4.82 -0.64 -13.20
C LEU A 70 3.61 0.00 -13.89
N SER A 71 3.75 1.24 -14.39
CA SER A 71 2.67 1.95 -15.10
C SER A 71 2.35 1.33 -16.45
N GLU A 72 3.35 1.07 -17.28
CA GLU A 72 3.18 0.49 -18.62
C GLU A 72 2.58 -0.92 -18.55
N SER A 73 2.97 -1.68 -17.52
CA SER A 73 2.45 -3.02 -17.26
C SER A 73 1.10 -3.04 -16.52
N ASN A 74 0.60 -1.88 -16.09
CA ASN A 74 -0.61 -1.72 -15.28
C ASN A 74 -0.63 -2.60 -14.02
N ILE A 75 0.54 -2.75 -13.36
CA ILE A 75 0.71 -3.49 -12.11
C ILE A 75 1.04 -2.55 -10.95
N MET A 76 0.67 -2.95 -9.73
CA MET A 76 0.88 -2.14 -8.52
C MET A 76 2.12 -2.52 -7.74
N SER A 77 2.64 -3.72 -7.97
CA SER A 77 3.81 -4.25 -7.28
C SER A 77 4.53 -5.27 -8.16
N ALA A 78 5.84 -5.41 -7.93
CA ALA A 78 6.66 -6.39 -8.61
C ALA A 78 7.73 -6.96 -7.67
N PRO A 79 8.13 -8.22 -7.83
CA PRO A 79 9.28 -8.78 -7.14
C PRO A 79 10.55 -8.07 -7.58
N VAL A 80 11.45 -7.85 -6.62
CA VAL A 80 12.73 -7.18 -6.85
C VAL A 80 13.84 -8.21 -6.89
N ARG A 81 14.42 -8.38 -8.08
CA ARG A 81 15.50 -9.33 -8.33
C ARG A 81 16.85 -8.72 -7.95
N ASN A 82 17.71 -9.53 -7.32
CA ASN A 82 19.10 -9.19 -7.07
C ASN A 82 19.90 -9.30 -8.39
N PRO A 83 20.45 -8.21 -8.94
CA PRO A 83 21.20 -8.24 -10.20
C PRO A 83 22.56 -8.94 -10.04
N ASP A 84 23.12 -9.00 -8.81
CA ASP A 84 24.42 -9.60 -8.53
C ASP A 84 24.38 -11.14 -8.59
N ILE A 85 23.18 -11.74 -8.60
CA ILE A 85 22.95 -13.18 -8.60
C ILE A 85 22.26 -13.60 -9.90
N GLU A 86 23.01 -14.20 -10.81
CA GLU A 86 22.46 -14.65 -12.09
C GLU A 86 21.78 -16.02 -12.00
N TYR A 87 22.41 -16.96 -11.29
CA TYR A 87 21.92 -18.33 -11.11
C TYR A 87 22.00 -18.74 -9.63
N THR A 88 20.87 -19.04 -9.03
CA THR A 88 20.76 -19.63 -7.71
C THR A 88 19.47 -20.42 -7.59
N THR A 89 19.48 -21.47 -6.79
CA THR A 89 18.28 -22.21 -6.40
C THR A 89 17.63 -21.64 -5.14
N ASP A 90 18.37 -20.78 -4.41
CA ASP A 90 17.83 -20.13 -3.21
C ASP A 90 17.15 -18.79 -3.58
N TRP A 91 15.84 -18.74 -3.41
CA TRP A 91 15.06 -17.55 -3.64
C TRP A 91 15.45 -16.38 -2.72
N ARG A 92 16.03 -16.63 -1.53
CA ARG A 92 16.48 -15.59 -0.58
C ARG A 92 17.64 -14.78 -1.13
N GLU A 93 18.49 -15.42 -1.91
CA GLU A 93 19.58 -14.75 -2.61
C GLU A 93 19.07 -14.00 -3.85
N ARG A 94 18.11 -14.61 -4.57
CA ARG A 94 17.58 -14.08 -5.83
C ARG A 94 16.67 -12.88 -5.66
N TYR A 95 15.79 -12.87 -4.62
CA TYR A 95 14.80 -11.81 -4.44
C TYR A 95 15.03 -11.04 -3.15
N LEU A 96 15.12 -9.71 -3.27
CA LEU A 96 15.36 -8.79 -2.16
C LEU A 96 14.07 -8.32 -1.48
N GLY A 97 12.92 -8.52 -2.11
CA GLY A 97 11.62 -8.10 -1.60
C GLY A 97 10.62 -7.87 -2.72
N ILE A 98 9.54 -7.16 -2.40
CA ILE A 98 8.52 -6.74 -3.35
C ILE A 98 8.45 -5.21 -3.30
N ILE A 99 8.59 -4.55 -4.46
CA ILE A 99 8.36 -3.13 -4.59
C ILE A 99 6.88 -2.87 -4.87
N ASP A 100 6.29 -1.96 -4.09
CA ASP A 100 4.91 -1.51 -4.27
C ASP A 100 4.93 -0.08 -4.82
N TYR A 101 4.09 0.21 -5.80
CA TYR A 101 3.96 1.54 -6.38
C TYR A 101 3.70 2.61 -5.31
N ALA A 102 2.90 2.28 -4.29
CA ALA A 102 2.62 3.19 -3.19
C ALA A 102 3.87 3.54 -2.37
N ALA A 103 4.78 2.59 -2.16
CA ALA A 103 6.03 2.85 -1.46
C ALA A 103 6.92 3.83 -2.23
N ILE A 104 6.99 3.68 -3.56
CA ILE A 104 7.72 4.62 -4.43
C ILE A 104 7.15 6.03 -4.30
N VAL A 105 5.82 6.16 -4.43
CA VAL A 105 5.18 7.48 -4.39
C VAL A 105 5.29 8.12 -3.01
N LEU A 106 5.12 7.36 -1.93
CA LEU A 106 5.32 7.87 -0.57
C LEU A 106 6.75 8.38 -0.37
N TRP A 107 7.75 7.63 -0.84
CA TRP A 107 9.13 8.06 -0.79
C TRP A 107 9.35 9.37 -1.57
N VAL A 108 8.81 9.48 -2.78
CA VAL A 108 8.88 10.71 -3.59
C VAL A 108 8.26 11.88 -2.83
N LEU A 109 7.06 11.72 -2.28
CA LEU A 109 6.36 12.78 -1.55
C LEU A 109 7.08 13.19 -0.27
N GLU A 110 7.60 12.24 0.51
CA GLU A 110 8.36 12.54 1.73
C GLU A 110 9.65 13.29 1.38
N THR A 111 10.37 12.84 0.35
CA THR A 111 11.60 13.51 -0.08
C THR A 111 11.33 14.90 -0.63
N ALA A 112 10.28 15.09 -1.43
CA ALA A 112 9.85 16.39 -1.92
C ALA A 112 9.37 17.30 -0.79
N GLY A 113 8.66 16.79 0.20
CA GLY A 113 8.22 17.53 1.38
C GLY A 113 9.39 18.03 2.22
N VAL A 114 10.39 17.19 2.45
CA VAL A 114 11.63 17.56 3.17
C VAL A 114 12.41 18.60 2.40
N ALA A 115 12.56 18.46 1.07
CA ALA A 115 13.23 19.43 0.23
C ALA A 115 12.54 20.80 0.26
N ALA A 116 11.21 20.82 0.16
CA ALA A 116 10.44 22.06 0.23
C ALA A 116 10.51 22.75 1.62
N ALA A 117 10.50 21.96 2.71
CA ALA A 117 10.67 22.48 4.05
C ALA A 117 12.07 23.06 4.28
N ALA A 118 13.12 22.41 3.76
CA ALA A 118 14.49 22.92 3.84
C ALA A 118 14.69 24.20 3.02
N LEU A 119 14.04 24.34 1.86
CA LEU A 119 14.04 25.60 1.10
C LEU A 119 13.38 26.75 1.86
N SER A 120 12.28 26.48 2.59
CA SER A 120 11.60 27.51 3.39
C SER A 120 12.40 27.96 4.61
N THR A 121 13.21 27.08 5.20
CA THR A 121 14.07 27.39 6.36
C THR A 121 15.44 27.94 5.93
N GLY A 122 15.99 27.47 4.79
CA GLY A 122 17.27 27.91 4.26
C GLY A 122 17.25 29.31 3.66
N SER A 123 16.09 29.83 3.23
CA SER A 123 15.95 31.20 2.76
C SER A 123 16.22 32.26 3.87
N ALA A 124 16.10 31.88 5.13
CA ALA A 124 16.46 32.74 6.26
C ALA A 124 17.99 32.76 6.57
N ALA A 125 18.72 31.67 6.20
CA ALA A 125 20.16 31.55 6.48
C ALA A 125 21.03 31.92 5.26
N ALA A 126 20.52 31.84 4.03
CA ALA A 126 21.27 32.08 2.79
C ALA A 126 21.39 33.57 2.38
N ALA A 127 20.78 34.49 3.13
CA ALA A 127 20.93 35.93 2.88
C ALA A 127 22.34 36.48 3.17
N GLY A 128 23.28 35.64 3.63
CA GLY A 128 24.62 36.06 4.06
C GLY A 128 25.82 35.42 3.33
N VAL A 129 25.66 34.41 2.48
CA VAL A 129 26.81 33.73 1.85
C VAL A 129 26.49 33.42 0.38
N GLY A 130 27.37 33.87 -0.49
CA GLY A 130 27.24 33.78 -1.94
C GLY A 130 26.92 32.37 -2.46
N ALA A 131 25.98 32.33 -3.36
CA ALA A 131 25.49 31.14 -4.02
C ALA A 131 26.62 30.41 -4.76
N GLY A 132 26.77 29.14 -4.50
CA GLY A 132 27.59 28.22 -5.28
C GLY A 132 28.30 27.21 -4.38
N ALA A 133 28.10 25.95 -4.63
CA ALA A 133 28.89 24.78 -4.18
C ALA A 133 29.05 24.51 -2.68
N ALA A 134 28.79 25.44 -1.77
CA ALA A 134 29.03 25.26 -0.32
C ALA A 134 27.94 24.41 0.37
N GLY A 135 26.72 24.37 -0.14
CA GLY A 135 25.60 23.62 0.45
C GLY A 135 25.72 22.11 0.30
N THR A 136 26.25 21.65 -0.80
CA THR A 136 26.44 20.21 -1.09
C THR A 136 27.59 19.61 -0.29
N LEU A 137 28.67 20.36 -0.04
CA LEU A 137 29.83 19.91 0.72
C LEU A 137 29.56 19.83 2.23
N GLY A 138 28.68 20.71 2.73
CA GLY A 138 28.31 20.72 4.14
C GLY A 138 27.53 19.49 4.60
N ALA A 139 26.61 18.99 3.77
CA ALA A 139 25.83 17.80 4.10
C ALA A 139 26.67 16.51 4.07
N ILE A 140 27.62 16.43 3.17
CA ILE A 140 28.57 15.30 3.06
C ILE A 140 29.58 15.32 4.23
N ALA A 141 30.04 16.48 4.63
CA ALA A 141 31.02 16.65 5.71
C ALA A 141 30.46 16.30 7.11
N LEU A 142 29.14 16.30 7.29
CA LEU A 142 28.48 15.93 8.55
C LEU A 142 28.16 14.45 8.67
N GLY A 143 28.57 13.60 7.71
CA GLY A 143 28.33 12.15 7.76
C GLY A 143 26.85 11.76 7.77
N ALA A 144 25.96 12.64 7.37
CA ALA A 144 24.52 12.38 7.29
C ALA A 144 24.25 11.40 6.15
N THR A 145 24.01 10.16 6.50
CA THR A 145 23.51 9.11 5.60
C THR A 145 22.02 8.96 5.83
N GLY A 146 21.22 8.99 4.76
CA GLY A 146 19.77 8.81 4.88
C GLY A 146 18.95 9.98 4.32
N PRO A 147 17.65 10.04 4.65
CA PRO A 147 16.71 11.04 4.10
C PRO A 147 17.15 12.49 4.22
N ALA A 148 17.89 12.83 5.28
CA ALA A 148 18.38 14.20 5.53
C ALA A 148 19.52 14.61 4.55
N ALA A 149 20.40 13.68 4.17
CA ALA A 149 21.45 13.94 3.16
C ALA A 149 20.84 14.10 1.77
N ILE A 150 19.82 13.29 1.48
CA ILE A 150 19.04 13.35 0.24
C ILE A 150 18.30 14.69 0.14
N ALA A 151 17.72 15.18 1.23
CA ALA A 151 17.06 16.48 1.29
C ALA A 151 18.03 17.65 1.00
N GLY A 152 19.27 17.56 1.47
CA GLY A 152 20.30 18.58 1.21
C GLY A 152 20.68 18.67 -0.27
N LEU A 153 20.77 17.51 -0.95
CA LEU A 153 21.07 17.46 -2.40
C LEU A 153 19.90 17.96 -3.24
N THR A 154 18.65 17.61 -2.89
CA THR A 154 17.45 18.10 -3.60
C THR A 154 17.25 19.59 -3.43
N VAL A 155 17.56 20.14 -2.23
CA VAL A 155 17.51 21.59 -1.98
C VAL A 155 18.51 22.32 -2.89
N ALA A 156 19.70 21.77 -3.10
CA ALA A 156 20.69 22.38 -3.98
C ALA A 156 20.25 22.33 -5.46
N ALA A 157 19.70 21.21 -5.93
CA ALA A 157 19.25 21.04 -7.31
C ALA A 157 18.00 21.90 -7.62
N VAL A 158 16.99 21.85 -6.75
CA VAL A 158 15.79 22.68 -6.87
C VAL A 158 16.11 24.15 -6.61
N GLY A 159 17.03 24.45 -5.70
CA GLY A 159 17.51 25.79 -5.42
C GLY A 159 18.25 26.41 -6.62
N ALA A 160 19.05 25.64 -7.35
CA ALA A 160 19.71 26.09 -8.56
C ALA A 160 18.73 26.38 -9.71
N ALA A 161 17.70 25.54 -9.87
CA ALA A 161 16.63 25.74 -10.85
C ALA A 161 15.76 26.98 -10.53
N VAL A 162 15.55 27.27 -9.23
CA VAL A 162 14.74 28.38 -8.73
C VAL A 162 15.54 29.69 -8.64
N ALA A 163 16.85 29.62 -8.31
CA ALA A 163 17.71 30.83 -8.20
C ALA A 163 17.90 31.55 -9.55
N GLY A 164 17.71 30.85 -10.67
CA GLY A 164 17.69 31.48 -11.99
C GLY A 164 16.46 32.36 -12.30
N GLY A 165 15.43 32.35 -11.44
CA GLY A 165 14.16 33.04 -11.70
C GLY A 165 13.51 33.80 -10.55
N LEU A 166 13.97 33.69 -9.28
CA LEU A 166 13.27 34.27 -8.14
C LEU A 166 14.18 35.07 -7.22
N SER A 167 14.07 36.41 -7.27
CA SER A 167 14.59 37.32 -6.25
C SER A 167 13.86 37.06 -4.92
N ALA A 168 14.65 36.90 -3.86
CA ALA A 168 14.14 36.65 -2.50
C ALA A 168 13.29 37.82 -1.99
N GLU A 169 12.00 37.62 -1.82
CA GLU A 169 11.16 38.53 -1.04
C GLU A 169 11.22 38.17 0.46
N LYS A 170 11.51 39.17 1.27
CA LYS A 170 11.58 39.10 2.72
C LYS A 170 10.18 38.96 3.33
N GLY A 171 10.04 38.00 4.23
CA GLY A 171 8.92 37.93 5.18
C GLY A 171 7.73 37.10 4.65
N MET A 172 7.86 35.80 4.71
CA MET A 172 6.76 34.90 4.25
C MET A 172 5.85 34.53 5.42
N ALA A 173 4.57 34.86 5.27
CA ALA A 173 3.48 34.32 6.07
C ALA A 173 3.40 32.78 5.86
N LYS A 174 2.80 32.07 6.82
CA LYS A 174 2.63 30.60 6.79
C LYS A 174 1.92 30.08 5.53
N ASP A 175 1.22 30.93 4.79
CA ASP A 175 0.41 30.64 3.61
C ASP A 175 1.05 31.06 2.29
N ALA A 176 2.34 31.39 2.27
CA ALA A 176 2.99 31.79 1.03
C ALA A 176 3.25 30.57 0.12
N PRO A 177 3.00 30.67 -1.21
CA PRO A 177 3.21 29.59 -2.15
C PRO A 177 4.67 29.15 -2.15
N THR A 178 4.91 27.84 -2.12
CA THR A 178 6.24 27.25 -2.11
C THR A 178 6.86 27.32 -3.52
N ALA A 179 8.16 27.00 -3.64
CA ALA A 179 8.79 26.86 -4.95
C ALA A 179 8.12 25.79 -5.81
N ALA A 180 7.61 24.71 -5.19
CA ALA A 180 6.84 23.68 -5.85
C ALA A 180 5.54 24.23 -6.46
N ASP A 181 4.83 25.06 -5.72
CA ASP A 181 3.58 25.68 -6.19
C ASP A 181 3.81 26.66 -7.35
N LYS A 182 5.00 27.27 -7.40
CA LYS A 182 5.40 28.21 -8.47
C LYS A 182 5.90 27.51 -9.75
N LEU A 183 6.51 26.33 -9.61
CA LEU A 183 7.04 25.55 -10.76
C LEU A 183 5.96 24.72 -11.49
N GLY A 184 4.82 24.45 -10.82
CA GLY A 184 3.70 23.76 -11.43
C GLY A 184 4.09 22.41 -12.06
N GLU A 185 3.70 22.19 -13.31
CA GLU A 185 3.97 20.93 -14.03
C GLU A 185 5.45 20.60 -14.20
N ASP A 186 6.30 21.61 -14.26
CA ASP A 186 7.74 21.42 -14.41
C ASP A 186 8.39 20.86 -13.15
N PHE A 187 7.79 21.07 -11.96
CA PHE A 187 8.27 20.50 -10.70
C PHE A 187 8.32 18.98 -10.72
N TYR A 188 7.29 18.35 -11.29
CA TYR A 188 7.26 16.90 -11.45
C TYR A 188 8.40 16.38 -12.34
N LYS A 189 8.63 17.04 -13.48
CA LYS A 189 9.71 16.68 -14.40
C LYS A 189 11.08 16.84 -13.75
N VAL A 190 11.29 17.94 -13.03
CA VAL A 190 12.54 18.22 -12.29
C VAL A 190 12.80 17.16 -11.23
N ILE A 191 11.80 16.84 -10.40
CA ILE A 191 11.98 15.85 -9.34
C ILE A 191 12.36 14.47 -9.88
N LEU A 192 11.76 14.00 -10.97
CA LEU A 192 12.06 12.67 -11.48
C LEU A 192 13.35 12.61 -12.33
N GLN A 193 13.83 13.75 -12.84
CA GLN A 193 15.01 13.82 -13.70
C GLN A 193 16.28 14.26 -12.96
N GLU A 194 16.13 14.89 -11.79
CA GLU A 194 17.24 15.42 -11.01
C GLU A 194 17.65 14.49 -9.86
N GLU A 195 18.87 14.72 -9.37
CA GLU A 195 19.33 14.01 -8.17
C GLU A 195 18.55 14.45 -6.92
N PRO A 196 18.25 13.55 -5.97
CA PRO A 196 18.71 12.16 -5.91
C PRO A 196 17.76 11.15 -6.61
N PHE A 197 16.67 11.60 -7.18
CA PHE A 197 15.61 10.74 -7.74
C PHE A 197 16.12 9.91 -8.93
N LYS A 198 17.02 10.49 -9.73
CA LYS A 198 17.60 9.84 -10.90
C LYS A 198 18.57 8.71 -10.54
N SER A 199 19.37 8.90 -9.49
CA SER A 199 20.36 7.90 -9.05
C SER A 199 19.84 6.96 -7.96
N THR A 200 18.70 7.26 -7.33
CA THR A 200 18.14 6.39 -6.29
C THR A 200 17.58 5.13 -6.93
N THR A 201 18.03 3.98 -6.41
CA THR A 201 17.62 2.66 -6.90
C THR A 201 16.48 2.08 -6.07
N VAL A 202 15.76 1.13 -6.65
CA VAL A 202 14.73 0.34 -5.97
C VAL A 202 15.27 -0.32 -4.70
N LYS A 203 16.53 -0.79 -4.71
CA LYS A 203 17.21 -1.37 -3.53
C LYS A 203 17.20 -0.44 -2.31
N SER A 204 17.39 0.85 -2.55
CA SER A 204 17.40 1.86 -1.48
C SER A 204 16.05 2.04 -0.83
N ILE A 205 14.97 2.02 -1.65
CA ILE A 205 13.60 2.15 -1.16
C ILE A 205 13.15 0.91 -0.39
N LEU A 206 13.52 -0.29 -0.86
CA LEU A 206 13.17 -1.53 -0.16
C LEU A 206 13.65 -1.55 1.29
N LYS A 207 14.82 -0.96 1.58
CA LYS A 207 15.35 -0.87 2.94
C LYS A 207 14.55 0.05 3.84
N SER A 208 14.03 1.15 3.26
CA SER A 208 13.31 2.18 4.02
C SER A 208 11.81 1.92 4.15
N TYR A 209 11.21 1.24 3.16
CA TYR A 209 9.75 1.08 3.03
C TYR A 209 9.34 -0.38 2.80
N ARG A 210 9.85 -1.30 3.59
CA ARG A 210 9.55 -2.72 3.46
C ARG A 210 8.11 -3.05 3.88
N TRP A 211 7.17 -2.88 2.95
CA TRP A 211 5.74 -3.12 3.17
C TRP A 211 5.32 -4.59 3.03
N ALA A 212 6.01 -5.32 2.19
CA ALA A 212 5.73 -6.72 1.96
C ALA A 212 7.05 -7.48 1.76
N PRO A 213 7.40 -8.39 2.68
CA PRO A 213 8.51 -9.29 2.48
C PRO A 213 8.22 -10.21 1.29
N PHE A 214 9.26 -10.68 0.61
CA PHE A 214 9.12 -11.73 -0.38
C PHE A 214 9.02 -13.07 0.36
N ILE A 215 7.81 -13.61 0.47
CA ILE A 215 7.55 -14.91 1.10
C ILE A 215 6.86 -15.78 0.06
N PRO A 216 7.62 -16.64 -0.64
CA PRO A 216 7.07 -17.49 -1.67
C PRO A 216 6.52 -18.80 -1.08
N VAL A 217 5.65 -19.45 -1.87
CA VAL A 217 5.27 -20.83 -1.70
C VAL A 217 5.72 -21.64 -2.92
N ALA A 218 5.94 -22.93 -2.75
CA ALA A 218 6.25 -23.82 -3.85
C ALA A 218 4.98 -24.20 -4.64
N THR A 219 5.13 -24.61 -5.90
CA THR A 219 4.01 -25.03 -6.77
C THR A 219 3.24 -26.22 -6.23
N ASP A 220 3.88 -27.09 -5.47
CA ASP A 220 3.31 -28.26 -4.79
C ASP A 220 2.72 -27.96 -3.40
N SER A 221 2.90 -26.73 -2.89
CA SER A 221 2.30 -26.29 -1.64
C SER A 221 0.77 -26.26 -1.73
N SER A 222 0.11 -26.24 -0.58
CA SER A 222 -1.35 -26.17 -0.52
C SER A 222 -1.87 -24.73 -0.65
N MET A 223 -3.08 -24.57 -1.17
CA MET A 223 -3.80 -23.30 -1.17
C MET A 223 -4.03 -22.77 0.26
N LEU A 224 -4.09 -23.65 1.26
CA LEU A 224 -4.17 -23.21 2.66
C LEU A 224 -2.98 -22.33 3.06
N SER A 225 -1.76 -22.69 2.64
CA SER A 225 -0.55 -21.88 2.89
C SER A 225 -0.68 -20.48 2.32
N VAL A 226 -1.18 -20.36 1.07
CA VAL A 226 -1.41 -19.06 0.42
C VAL A 226 -2.46 -18.25 1.17
N LEU A 227 -3.59 -18.86 1.50
CA LEU A 227 -4.69 -18.18 2.18
C LEU A 227 -4.28 -17.69 3.58
N LEU A 228 -3.50 -18.48 4.32
CA LEU A 228 -2.97 -18.08 5.62
C LEU A 228 -1.94 -16.94 5.50
N LEU A 229 -1.05 -16.99 4.52
CA LEU A 229 -0.12 -15.89 4.25
C LEU A 229 -0.86 -14.59 3.93
N LEU A 230 -1.90 -14.65 3.10
CA LEU A 230 -2.70 -13.48 2.75
C LEU A 230 -3.56 -12.95 3.91
N SER A 231 -4.02 -13.82 4.83
CA SER A 231 -4.87 -13.43 5.95
C SER A 231 -4.08 -13.11 7.22
N LYS A 232 -3.32 -14.06 7.76
CA LYS A 232 -2.57 -13.91 9.03
C LYS A 232 -1.47 -12.86 8.92
N TYR A 233 -0.62 -12.97 7.88
CA TYR A 233 0.56 -12.11 7.72
C TYR A 233 0.31 -10.84 6.93
N ARG A 234 -0.94 -10.52 6.60
CA ARG A 234 -1.33 -9.31 5.88
C ARG A 234 -0.64 -9.12 4.53
N LEU A 235 -0.14 -10.20 3.92
CA LEU A 235 0.48 -10.11 2.61
C LEU A 235 -0.58 -9.74 1.57
N ARG A 236 -0.23 -8.86 0.65
CA ARG A 236 -1.10 -8.49 -0.47
C ARG A 236 -1.06 -9.49 -1.61
N ASN A 237 0.04 -10.20 -1.68
CA ASN A 237 0.35 -11.18 -2.71
C ASN A 237 1.33 -12.24 -2.18
N VAL A 238 1.32 -13.40 -2.81
CA VAL A 238 2.20 -14.52 -2.51
C VAL A 238 2.84 -14.98 -3.81
N PRO A 239 4.17 -14.86 -3.98
CA PRO A 239 4.88 -15.41 -5.10
C PRO A 239 4.81 -16.95 -5.06
N VAL A 240 4.72 -17.58 -6.22
CA VAL A 240 4.77 -19.04 -6.37
C VAL A 240 6.04 -19.38 -7.13
N ILE A 241 6.91 -20.18 -6.53
CA ILE A 241 8.17 -20.64 -7.13
C ILE A 241 8.11 -22.13 -7.44
N GLU A 242 8.90 -22.55 -8.40
CA GLU A 242 9.05 -23.96 -8.74
C GLU A 242 10.03 -24.63 -7.75
N THR A 243 9.68 -25.83 -7.28
CA THR A 243 10.54 -26.61 -6.39
C THR A 243 11.88 -26.90 -7.07
N GLY A 244 12.98 -26.54 -6.41
CA GLY A 244 14.34 -26.69 -6.96
C GLY A 244 14.74 -25.62 -7.99
N ASN A 245 13.88 -24.63 -8.24
CA ASN A 245 14.16 -23.48 -9.09
C ASN A 245 13.65 -22.21 -8.40
N SER A 246 14.46 -21.19 -8.29
CA SER A 246 14.06 -19.92 -7.66
C SER A 246 13.21 -19.02 -8.56
N SER A 247 12.87 -19.43 -9.79
CA SER A 247 12.04 -18.61 -10.71
C SER A 247 10.59 -18.55 -10.28
N ILE A 248 9.97 -17.38 -10.43
CA ILE A 248 8.56 -17.19 -10.11
C ILE A 248 7.70 -17.74 -11.25
N ARG A 249 6.79 -18.66 -10.91
CA ARG A 249 5.83 -19.26 -11.85
C ARG A 249 4.49 -18.54 -11.84
N ASN A 250 4.08 -18.05 -10.66
CA ASN A 250 2.81 -17.36 -10.51
C ASN A 250 2.88 -16.33 -9.38
N PHE A 251 1.89 -15.44 -9.30
CA PHE A 251 1.81 -14.39 -8.30
C PHE A 251 0.35 -14.26 -7.83
N ILE A 252 0.04 -14.88 -6.69
CA ILE A 252 -1.34 -14.96 -6.20
C ILE A 252 -1.64 -13.76 -5.32
N THR A 253 -2.63 -12.96 -5.71
CA THR A 253 -3.08 -11.77 -4.98
C THR A 253 -4.37 -12.04 -4.21
N GLN A 254 -4.65 -11.24 -3.18
CA GLN A 254 -5.94 -11.27 -2.49
C GLN A 254 -7.12 -11.11 -3.48
N SER A 255 -7.00 -10.21 -4.47
CA SER A 255 -8.04 -10.01 -5.49
C SER A 255 -8.26 -11.27 -6.33
N ALA A 256 -7.18 -11.95 -6.73
CA ALA A 256 -7.29 -13.20 -7.50
C ALA A 256 -8.03 -14.29 -6.69
N VAL A 257 -7.76 -14.38 -5.38
CA VAL A 257 -8.48 -15.31 -4.48
C VAL A 257 -9.97 -14.97 -4.42
N ILE A 258 -10.33 -13.69 -4.26
CA ILE A 258 -11.74 -13.27 -4.22
C ILE A 258 -12.46 -13.60 -5.53
N HIS A 259 -11.84 -13.36 -6.68
CA HIS A 259 -12.37 -13.80 -7.98
C HIS A 259 -12.51 -15.32 -8.07
N GLY A 260 -11.57 -16.06 -7.47
CA GLY A 260 -11.66 -17.52 -7.37
C GLY A 260 -12.85 -17.96 -6.52
N LEU A 261 -13.08 -17.34 -5.37
CA LEU A 261 -14.22 -17.60 -4.49
C LEU A 261 -15.54 -17.26 -5.18
N GLU A 262 -15.64 -16.15 -5.89
CA GLU A 262 -16.85 -15.79 -6.66
C GLU A 262 -17.23 -16.87 -7.68
N ARG A 263 -16.24 -17.46 -8.35
CA ARG A 263 -16.47 -18.58 -9.31
C ARG A 263 -16.91 -19.87 -8.65
N CYS A 264 -16.85 -19.97 -7.32
CA CYS A 264 -17.37 -21.11 -6.58
C CYS A 264 -18.86 -21.03 -6.30
N LYS A 265 -19.55 -19.97 -6.73
CA LYS A 265 -21.01 -19.86 -6.65
C LYS A 265 -21.68 -21.07 -7.34
N GLY A 266 -22.69 -21.64 -6.68
CA GLY A 266 -23.35 -22.87 -7.08
C GLY A 266 -22.71 -24.16 -6.53
N ARG A 267 -21.67 -24.04 -5.71
CA ARG A 267 -21.10 -25.16 -4.96
C ARG A 267 -21.63 -25.14 -3.52
N ASP A 268 -22.14 -26.26 -3.05
CA ASP A 268 -22.81 -26.39 -1.74
C ASP A 268 -22.00 -25.78 -0.59
N TRP A 269 -20.71 -26.07 -0.52
CA TRP A 269 -19.83 -25.56 0.53
C TRP A 269 -19.70 -24.02 0.53
N PHE A 270 -19.69 -23.42 -0.67
CA PHE A 270 -19.60 -21.98 -0.81
C PHE A 270 -20.96 -21.34 -0.53
N ASP A 271 -22.02 -21.86 -1.11
CA ASP A 271 -23.38 -21.31 -1.00
C ASP A 271 -23.88 -21.36 0.45
N CYS A 272 -23.53 -22.43 1.20
CA CYS A 272 -23.82 -22.56 2.62
C CYS A 272 -23.28 -21.41 3.47
N ILE A 273 -22.10 -20.86 3.12
CA ILE A 273 -21.49 -19.72 3.83
C ILE A 273 -21.95 -18.40 3.22
N SER A 274 -21.91 -18.31 1.89
CA SER A 274 -22.16 -17.05 1.17
C SER A 274 -23.60 -16.56 1.26
N ALA A 275 -24.56 -17.44 1.56
CA ALA A 275 -25.96 -17.08 1.80
C ALA A 275 -26.20 -16.40 3.15
N ASN A 276 -25.25 -16.47 4.08
CA ASN A 276 -25.43 -15.84 5.38
C ASN A 276 -25.23 -14.33 5.35
N PRO A 277 -26.04 -13.58 6.11
CA PRO A 277 -25.77 -12.18 6.39
C PRO A 277 -24.38 -12.00 7.02
N ILE A 278 -23.66 -10.92 6.62
CA ILE A 278 -22.31 -10.66 7.15
C ILE A 278 -22.29 -10.54 8.67
N SER A 279 -23.32 -9.97 9.28
CA SER A 279 -23.46 -9.87 10.74
C SER A 279 -23.49 -11.23 11.43
N LYS A 280 -24.11 -12.24 10.82
CA LYS A 280 -24.13 -13.61 11.35
C LYS A 280 -22.79 -14.33 11.27
N LEU A 281 -21.87 -13.82 10.46
CA LEU A 281 -20.51 -14.34 10.30
C LEU A 281 -19.49 -13.63 11.18
N GLY A 282 -19.95 -12.60 11.94
CA GLY A 282 -19.11 -11.76 12.79
C GLY A 282 -18.42 -10.61 12.04
N LEU A 283 -18.79 -10.37 10.78
CA LEU A 283 -18.27 -9.24 10.00
C LEU A 283 -19.09 -7.96 10.25
N PRO A 284 -18.44 -6.79 10.24
CA PRO A 284 -16.99 -6.56 10.15
C PRO A 284 -16.25 -6.97 11.42
N PHE A 285 -15.00 -7.45 11.28
CA PHE A 285 -14.18 -7.88 12.43
C PHE A 285 -13.61 -6.71 13.24
N MET A 286 -14.10 -5.51 13.04
CA MET A 286 -13.73 -4.32 13.80
C MET A 286 -14.95 -3.61 14.32
N THR A 287 -14.79 -2.88 15.41
CA THR A 287 -15.81 -1.99 15.95
C THR A 287 -15.81 -0.65 15.24
N PRO A 288 -16.89 0.14 15.32
CA PRO A 288 -16.95 1.48 14.71
C PRO A 288 -15.80 2.41 15.15
N ASP A 289 -15.33 2.27 16.39
CA ASP A 289 -14.24 3.09 16.95
C ASP A 289 -12.85 2.67 16.42
N GLU A 290 -12.72 1.43 15.95
CA GLU A 290 -11.50 0.93 15.33
C GLU A 290 -11.38 1.36 13.85
N VAL A 291 -12.43 1.92 13.26
CA VAL A 291 -12.39 2.38 11.86
C VAL A 291 -11.60 3.69 11.74
N VAL A 292 -10.42 3.59 11.17
CA VAL A 292 -9.62 4.76 10.80
C VAL A 292 -10.27 5.44 9.61
N SER A 293 -10.60 6.72 9.74
CA SER A 293 -11.24 7.53 8.70
C SER A 293 -10.51 8.86 8.49
N VAL A 294 -10.86 9.56 7.44
CA VAL A 294 -10.37 10.91 7.13
C VAL A 294 -11.57 11.82 6.83
N GLN A 295 -11.51 13.06 7.31
CA GLN A 295 -12.50 14.07 6.95
C GLN A 295 -12.26 14.57 5.52
N SER A 296 -13.33 14.99 4.83
CA SER A 296 -13.22 15.43 3.42
C SER A 296 -12.37 16.69 3.24
N ASP A 297 -12.27 17.53 4.27
CA ASP A 297 -11.48 18.76 4.31
C ASP A 297 -10.05 18.59 4.85
N GLU A 298 -9.69 17.40 5.35
CA GLU A 298 -8.31 17.10 5.72
C GLU A 298 -7.40 17.06 4.47
N LEU A 299 -6.09 17.25 4.68
CA LEU A 299 -5.12 17.17 3.60
C LEU A 299 -4.95 15.73 3.10
N ILE A 300 -4.81 15.58 1.78
CA ILE A 300 -4.61 14.26 1.16
C ILE A 300 -3.34 13.56 1.66
N LEU A 301 -2.28 14.32 1.97
CA LEU A 301 -1.07 13.78 2.56
C LEU A 301 -1.29 13.15 3.93
N GLU A 302 -2.13 13.77 4.77
CA GLU A 302 -2.47 13.21 6.08
C GLU A 302 -3.28 11.91 5.92
N ALA A 303 -4.13 11.81 4.88
CA ALA A 303 -4.81 10.56 4.57
C ALA A 303 -3.81 9.43 4.21
N PHE A 304 -2.84 9.70 3.34
CA PHE A 304 -1.81 8.72 2.99
C PHE A 304 -0.90 8.37 4.16
N LYS A 305 -0.55 9.34 5.01
CA LYS A 305 0.20 9.13 6.23
C LYS A 305 -0.57 8.24 7.23
N LYS A 306 -1.87 8.51 7.46
CA LYS A 306 -2.74 7.65 8.26
C LYS A 306 -2.75 6.21 7.73
N MET A 307 -2.81 6.01 6.40
CA MET A 307 -2.74 4.67 5.80
C MET A 307 -1.40 3.99 6.08
N LYS A 308 -0.29 4.71 5.95
CA LYS A 308 1.06 4.20 6.23
C LYS A 308 1.21 3.82 7.70
N ASP A 309 0.90 4.73 8.62
CA ASP A 309 1.12 4.55 10.05
C ASP A 309 0.25 3.40 10.62
N ASN A 310 -0.96 3.21 10.09
CA ASN A 310 -1.86 2.13 10.47
C ASN A 310 -1.70 0.86 9.59
N GLN A 311 -0.79 0.85 8.62
CA GLN A 311 -0.57 -0.26 7.68
C GLN A 311 -1.85 -0.72 6.96
N ILE A 312 -2.72 0.22 6.60
CA ILE A 312 -3.99 -0.03 5.90
C ILE A 312 -3.96 0.52 4.49
N GLY A 313 -4.65 -0.15 3.58
CA GLY A 313 -4.62 0.18 2.15
C GLY A 313 -5.68 1.19 1.71
N GLY A 314 -6.41 1.85 2.61
CA GLY A 314 -7.38 2.90 2.27
C GLY A 314 -8.31 3.24 3.42
N LEU A 315 -8.96 4.39 3.28
CA LEU A 315 -9.79 5.03 4.30
C LEU A 315 -11.16 5.39 3.74
N PRO A 316 -12.24 5.29 4.54
CA PRO A 316 -13.47 6.00 4.25
C PRO A 316 -13.24 7.50 4.41
N VAL A 317 -13.74 8.26 3.48
CA VAL A 317 -13.84 9.72 3.58
C VAL A 317 -15.20 10.06 4.14
N VAL A 318 -15.22 10.78 5.25
CA VAL A 318 -16.42 11.03 6.02
C VAL A 318 -16.65 12.52 6.24
N GLU A 319 -17.89 12.88 6.51
CA GLU A 319 -18.29 14.23 6.91
C GLU A 319 -19.16 14.21 8.17
N GLY A 320 -19.01 15.26 8.95
CA GLY A 320 -19.81 15.48 10.15
C GLY A 320 -19.52 14.55 11.33
N PRO A 321 -20.17 14.81 12.48
CA PRO A 321 -19.93 14.07 13.73
C PRO A 321 -20.39 12.62 13.68
N LYS A 322 -21.34 12.31 12.81
CA LYS A 322 -21.86 10.94 12.59
C LYS A 322 -21.01 10.11 11.62
N LYS A 323 -19.87 10.65 11.15
CA LYS A 323 -18.97 10.00 10.19
C LYS A 323 -19.73 9.47 8.96
N GLN A 324 -20.61 10.29 8.37
CA GLN A 324 -21.34 9.91 7.17
C GLN A 324 -20.36 9.76 6.00
N ILE A 325 -20.44 8.63 5.29
CA ILE A 325 -19.50 8.33 4.22
C ILE A 325 -19.84 9.14 2.96
N VAL A 326 -18.84 9.88 2.46
CA VAL A 326 -18.94 10.70 1.24
C VAL A 326 -17.98 10.24 0.16
N GLY A 327 -16.99 9.41 0.51
CA GLY A 327 -15.99 8.96 -0.45
C GLY A 327 -15.11 7.84 0.10
N SER A 328 -14.12 7.47 -0.68
CA SER A 328 -13.08 6.52 -0.30
C SER A 328 -11.77 6.89 -0.97
N VAL A 329 -10.69 6.87 -0.22
CA VAL A 329 -9.33 7.03 -0.73
C VAL A 329 -8.53 5.77 -0.43
N SER A 330 -7.84 5.25 -1.42
CA SER A 330 -6.98 4.08 -1.32
C SER A 330 -5.53 4.42 -1.55
N ILE A 331 -4.63 3.60 -1.02
CA ILE A 331 -3.19 3.75 -1.26
C ILE A 331 -2.85 3.65 -2.76
N ARG A 332 -3.70 3.01 -3.57
CA ARG A 332 -3.54 2.92 -5.03
C ARG A 332 -3.77 4.27 -5.72
N ASP A 333 -4.55 5.15 -5.11
CA ASP A 333 -4.90 6.45 -5.69
C ASP A 333 -3.73 7.43 -5.62
N ILE A 334 -2.76 7.16 -4.74
CA ILE A 334 -1.51 7.94 -4.64
C ILE A 334 -0.78 8.05 -6.00
N ARG A 335 -0.94 7.06 -6.88
CA ARG A 335 -0.37 7.10 -8.25
C ARG A 335 -0.81 8.30 -9.05
N PHE A 336 -2.01 8.82 -8.80
CA PHE A 336 -2.52 9.99 -9.52
C PHE A 336 -1.72 11.26 -9.21
N LEU A 337 -1.09 11.34 -8.04
CA LEU A 337 -0.18 12.45 -7.72
C LEU A 337 1.02 12.48 -8.67
N LEU A 338 1.52 11.32 -9.12
CA LEU A 338 2.62 11.26 -10.09
C LEU A 338 2.16 11.34 -11.54
N LEU A 339 0.97 10.82 -11.83
CA LEU A 339 0.43 10.80 -13.20
C LEU A 339 -0.25 12.12 -13.61
N LYS A 340 -0.54 13.00 -12.64
CA LYS A 340 -1.21 14.28 -12.80
C LYS A 340 -0.36 15.39 -12.20
N PRO A 341 0.45 16.08 -13.03
CA PRO A 341 1.36 17.14 -12.57
C PRO A 341 0.66 18.24 -11.76
N GLU A 342 -0.56 18.61 -12.13
CA GLU A 342 -1.37 19.59 -11.41
C GLU A 342 -1.72 19.14 -9.96
N LEU A 343 -1.92 17.85 -9.73
CA LEU A 343 -2.14 17.32 -8.37
C LEU A 343 -0.84 17.30 -7.58
N PHE A 344 0.27 16.97 -8.24
CA PHE A 344 1.58 16.93 -7.60
C PHE A 344 2.07 18.33 -7.20
N SER A 345 1.83 19.35 -8.02
CA SER A 345 2.24 20.73 -7.72
C SER A 345 1.52 21.31 -6.50
N SER A 346 0.28 20.90 -6.25
CA SER A 346 -0.54 21.39 -5.15
C SER A 346 -0.69 20.41 -3.96
N PHE A 347 0.04 19.28 -3.97
CA PHE A 347 -0.17 18.16 -3.04
C PHE A 347 -0.12 18.54 -1.54
N ARG A 348 0.60 19.61 -1.19
CA ARG A 348 0.75 20.06 0.22
C ARG A 348 -0.49 20.76 0.77
N VAL A 349 -1.31 21.32 -0.09
CA VAL A 349 -2.52 22.07 0.27
C VAL A 349 -3.79 21.40 -0.23
N LEU A 350 -3.65 20.31 -0.98
CA LEU A 350 -4.74 19.59 -1.61
C LEU A 350 -5.56 18.86 -0.54
N THR A 351 -6.87 19.17 -0.47
CA THR A 351 -7.77 18.45 0.41
C THR A 351 -8.15 17.09 -0.18
N VAL A 352 -8.61 16.17 0.66
CA VAL A 352 -9.12 14.86 0.22
C VAL A 352 -10.27 15.03 -0.78
N LYS A 353 -11.17 16.00 -0.53
CA LYS A 353 -12.29 16.32 -1.41
C LYS A 353 -11.82 16.79 -2.78
N ASP A 354 -10.89 17.72 -2.82
CA ASP A 354 -10.36 18.26 -4.09
C ASP A 354 -9.61 17.19 -4.87
N PHE A 355 -8.84 16.37 -4.19
CA PHE A 355 -8.16 15.20 -4.79
C PHE A 355 -9.16 14.25 -5.44
N MET A 356 -10.21 13.84 -4.70
CA MET A 356 -11.26 12.95 -5.25
C MET A 356 -11.97 13.57 -6.46
N ASN A 357 -12.31 14.85 -6.39
CA ASN A 357 -12.98 15.57 -7.47
C ASN A 357 -12.11 15.64 -8.72
N THR A 358 -10.81 15.92 -8.55
CA THR A 358 -9.85 15.98 -9.67
C THR A 358 -9.67 14.61 -10.32
N ILE A 359 -9.57 13.54 -9.53
CA ILE A 359 -9.51 12.19 -10.10
C ILE A 359 -10.81 11.84 -10.84
N ALA A 360 -11.97 12.15 -10.26
CA ALA A 360 -13.26 11.86 -10.87
C ALA A 360 -13.42 12.57 -12.23
N SER A 361 -12.96 13.82 -12.34
CA SER A 361 -13.01 14.59 -13.59
C SER A 361 -12.00 14.10 -14.63
N ALA A 362 -10.89 13.50 -14.19
CA ALA A 362 -9.82 13.04 -15.07
C ALA A 362 -10.06 11.66 -15.71
N ILE A 363 -11.10 10.93 -15.30
CA ILE A 363 -11.43 9.58 -15.79
C ILE A 363 -12.82 9.59 -16.45
N PRO A 364 -13.01 10.34 -17.56
CA PRO A 364 -14.34 10.54 -18.15
C PRO A 364 -14.95 9.28 -18.79
N HIS A 365 -14.14 8.26 -19.12
CA HIS A 365 -14.61 7.10 -19.88
C HIS A 365 -14.92 5.83 -19.06
N THR A 366 -14.70 5.83 -17.74
CA THR A 366 -14.99 4.63 -16.93
C THR A 366 -16.37 4.66 -16.28
N GLY A 367 -17.09 5.77 -16.33
CA GLY A 367 -18.41 5.92 -15.65
C GLY A 367 -18.34 5.67 -14.13
N LYS A 368 -17.18 5.37 -13.60
CA LYS A 368 -16.94 5.12 -12.17
C LYS A 368 -16.90 6.46 -11.45
N VAL A 369 -18.05 6.93 -11.06
CA VAL A 369 -18.13 7.86 -9.92
C VAL A 369 -17.38 7.14 -8.78
N ILE A 370 -16.44 7.84 -8.15
CA ILE A 370 -15.69 7.33 -6.99
C ILE A 370 -16.65 7.33 -5.78
N ARG A 371 -17.79 6.66 -5.93
CA ARG A 371 -18.69 6.42 -4.80
C ARG A 371 -18.07 5.29 -3.97
N PRO A 372 -18.03 5.46 -2.65
CA PRO A 372 -17.59 4.38 -1.79
C PRO A 372 -18.54 3.18 -1.96
N LEU A 373 -17.99 2.00 -2.08
CA LEU A 373 -18.81 0.79 -2.07
C LEU A 373 -19.26 0.53 -0.63
N THR A 374 -20.55 0.46 -0.42
CA THR A 374 -21.15 0.26 0.91
C THR A 374 -22.07 -0.94 0.93
N CYS A 375 -22.25 -1.53 2.11
CA CYS A 375 -23.24 -2.57 2.38
C CYS A 375 -23.88 -2.39 3.75
N LYS A 376 -24.99 -3.07 3.97
CA LYS A 376 -25.68 -3.14 5.27
C LYS A 376 -25.29 -4.42 5.99
N PRO A 377 -25.44 -4.48 7.35
CA PRO A 377 -25.10 -5.66 8.14
C PRO A 377 -25.91 -6.92 7.81
N ASP A 378 -27.05 -6.78 7.20
CA ASP A 378 -27.95 -7.85 6.76
C ASP A 378 -27.68 -8.36 5.34
N GLU A 379 -26.81 -7.70 4.59
CA GLU A 379 -26.39 -8.19 3.27
C GLU A 379 -25.60 -9.51 3.39
N THR A 380 -25.73 -10.36 2.37
CA THR A 380 -25.07 -11.65 2.35
C THR A 380 -23.59 -11.55 2.01
N LEU A 381 -22.78 -12.47 2.53
CA LEU A 381 -21.36 -12.55 2.18
C LEU A 381 -21.15 -12.74 0.68
N GLY A 382 -22.04 -13.48 0.01
CA GLY A 382 -22.03 -13.68 -1.43
C GLY A 382 -22.19 -12.37 -2.20
N SER A 383 -23.12 -11.49 -1.78
CA SER A 383 -23.28 -10.14 -2.35
C SER A 383 -22.01 -9.28 -2.15
N VAL A 384 -21.41 -9.35 -0.98
CA VAL A 384 -20.16 -8.63 -0.66
C VAL A 384 -19.00 -9.14 -1.54
N ILE A 385 -18.84 -10.46 -1.69
CA ILE A 385 -17.81 -11.04 -2.56
C ILE A 385 -18.02 -10.59 -4.00
N HIS A 386 -19.25 -10.67 -4.50
CA HIS A 386 -19.60 -10.24 -5.86
C HIS A 386 -19.30 -8.74 -6.05
N ALA A 387 -19.69 -7.90 -5.10
CA ALA A 387 -19.44 -6.46 -5.16
C ALA A 387 -17.94 -6.12 -5.18
N LEU A 388 -17.13 -6.80 -4.36
CA LEU A 388 -15.67 -6.64 -4.33
C LEU A 388 -15.02 -7.08 -5.64
N ALA A 389 -15.42 -8.23 -6.18
CA ALA A 389 -14.90 -8.79 -7.43
C ALA A 389 -15.29 -7.94 -8.64
N SER A 390 -16.59 -7.69 -8.86
CA SER A 390 -17.11 -6.99 -10.03
C SER A 390 -16.63 -5.54 -10.14
N ASN A 391 -16.42 -4.86 -9.01
CA ASN A 391 -15.90 -3.50 -9.00
C ASN A 391 -14.36 -3.42 -8.92
N SER A 392 -13.66 -4.56 -8.80
CA SER A 392 -12.21 -4.62 -8.64
C SER A 392 -11.70 -3.73 -7.49
N VAL A 393 -12.44 -3.68 -6.39
CA VAL A 393 -12.10 -2.91 -5.19
C VAL A 393 -11.63 -3.83 -4.06
N HIS A 394 -10.88 -3.27 -3.11
CA HIS A 394 -10.24 -4.06 -2.04
C HIS A 394 -11.00 -3.98 -0.72
N ARG A 395 -12.08 -3.20 -0.65
CA ARG A 395 -12.89 -3.02 0.56
C ARG A 395 -14.29 -2.56 0.25
N ILE A 396 -15.18 -2.86 1.17
CA ILE A 396 -16.55 -2.36 1.24
C ILE A 396 -16.77 -1.80 2.65
N TYR A 397 -17.53 -0.71 2.75
CA TYR A 397 -17.81 -0.09 4.03
C TYR A 397 -19.19 -0.49 4.54
N VAL A 398 -19.24 -0.98 5.77
CA VAL A 398 -20.51 -1.28 6.43
C VAL A 398 -21.06 0.02 7.00
N VAL A 399 -22.32 0.33 6.67
CA VAL A 399 -22.96 1.58 7.07
C VAL A 399 -24.25 1.35 7.82
N GLY A 400 -24.50 2.20 8.80
CA GLY A 400 -25.78 2.27 9.52
C GLY A 400 -26.91 2.90 8.70
N ASP A 401 -28.08 3.09 9.29
CA ASP A 401 -29.27 3.65 8.59
C ASP A 401 -29.10 5.14 8.25
N ASP A 402 -28.29 5.85 9.03
CA ASP A 402 -27.92 7.25 8.80
C ASP A 402 -26.72 7.43 7.87
N ASN A 403 -26.29 6.37 7.17
CA ASN A 403 -25.11 6.33 6.32
C ASN A 403 -23.77 6.58 7.05
N GLY A 404 -23.76 6.50 8.37
CA GLY A 404 -22.53 6.51 9.18
C GLY A 404 -21.75 5.21 9.05
N VAL A 405 -20.42 5.32 8.95
CA VAL A 405 -19.55 4.15 8.83
C VAL A 405 -19.50 3.39 10.16
N THR A 406 -19.91 2.14 10.15
CA THR A 406 -19.88 1.22 11.29
C THR A 406 -18.81 0.15 11.20
N GLY A 407 -18.21 -0.05 10.02
CA GLY A 407 -17.15 -1.03 9.84
C GLY A 407 -16.58 -1.03 8.43
N VAL A 408 -15.53 -1.83 8.24
CA VAL A 408 -14.89 -2.07 6.94
C VAL A 408 -14.69 -3.56 6.76
N ILE A 409 -15.04 -4.08 5.60
CA ILE A 409 -14.74 -5.45 5.19
C ILE A 409 -13.75 -5.37 4.02
N THR A 410 -12.60 -5.99 4.22
CA THR A 410 -11.53 -6.06 3.20
C THR A 410 -11.50 -7.44 2.54
N LEU A 411 -10.76 -7.56 1.43
CA LEU A 411 -10.49 -8.87 0.80
C LEU A 411 -9.92 -9.88 1.81
N ARG A 412 -9.07 -9.39 2.71
CA ARG A 412 -8.45 -10.18 3.77
C ARG A 412 -9.48 -10.73 4.75
N ASP A 413 -10.44 -9.93 5.16
CA ASP A 413 -11.49 -10.35 6.10
C ASP A 413 -12.37 -11.43 5.47
N VAL A 414 -12.70 -11.28 4.18
CA VAL A 414 -13.41 -12.31 3.41
C VAL A 414 -12.60 -13.61 3.37
N ILE A 415 -11.31 -13.56 3.02
CA ILE A 415 -10.44 -14.76 3.00
C ILE A 415 -10.42 -15.40 4.39
N SER A 416 -10.29 -14.59 5.45
CA SER A 416 -10.25 -15.07 6.83
C SER A 416 -11.51 -15.81 7.27
N CYS A 417 -12.67 -15.53 6.67
CA CYS A 417 -13.91 -16.28 6.94
C CYS A 417 -13.80 -17.76 6.57
N PHE A 418 -13.03 -18.09 5.53
CA PHE A 418 -13.00 -19.45 4.96
C PHE A 418 -11.92 -20.35 5.55
N ILE A 419 -11.04 -19.84 6.42
CA ILE A 419 -9.89 -20.59 6.91
C ILE A 419 -9.76 -20.55 8.42
N PHE A 420 -9.17 -21.63 8.95
CA PHE A 420 -8.68 -21.76 10.31
C PHE A 420 -7.25 -22.27 10.25
N GLU A 421 -6.35 -21.75 11.08
CA GLU A 421 -4.96 -22.22 11.08
C GLU A 421 -4.82 -23.47 11.95
N PRO A 422 -4.32 -24.58 11.39
CA PRO A 422 -3.93 -25.71 12.22
C PRO A 422 -2.78 -25.35 13.15
N PRO A 423 -2.71 -25.94 14.37
CA PRO A 423 -1.63 -25.66 15.31
C PRO A 423 -0.24 -25.87 14.67
N ASN A 424 0.66 -24.92 14.88
CA ASN A 424 2.05 -24.93 14.39
C ASN A 424 2.19 -25.14 12.87
N PHE A 425 1.20 -24.69 12.09
CA PHE A 425 1.17 -24.92 10.63
C PHE A 425 2.43 -24.37 9.94
N PHE A 426 2.78 -23.11 10.21
CA PHE A 426 3.93 -22.49 9.57
C PHE A 426 5.28 -22.94 10.15
N ASP A 427 5.35 -23.30 11.42
CA ASP A 427 6.56 -23.87 12.01
C ASP A 427 6.92 -25.19 11.32
N ASN A 428 5.92 -26.00 11.02
CA ASN A 428 6.09 -27.24 10.26
C ASN A 428 6.37 -27.01 8.78
N TYR A 429 5.83 -25.93 8.19
CA TYR A 429 5.93 -25.65 6.76
C TYR A 429 7.27 -25.05 6.36
N PHE A 430 7.77 -24.07 7.10
CA PHE A 430 8.99 -23.34 6.76
C PHE A 430 10.23 -23.82 7.50
N GLY A 431 10.08 -24.67 8.50
CA GLY A 431 11.19 -25.16 9.34
C GLY A 431 11.85 -24.08 10.22
N PHE A 432 11.25 -22.88 10.31
CA PHE A 432 11.65 -21.78 11.19
C PHE A 432 10.45 -20.86 11.46
N ALA A 433 10.53 -20.08 12.54
CA ALA A 433 9.45 -19.20 12.91
C ALA A 433 9.16 -18.17 11.80
N ALA A 434 7.91 -18.10 11.35
CA ALA A 434 7.49 -17.16 10.31
C ALA A 434 7.80 -15.69 10.67
N GLN A 435 7.91 -15.37 11.95
CA GLN A 435 8.31 -14.06 12.47
C GLN A 435 9.71 -13.64 12.03
N GLU A 436 10.68 -14.57 11.96
CA GLU A 436 12.02 -14.27 11.47
C GLU A 436 12.02 -13.88 9.99
N MET A 437 11.12 -14.49 9.19
CA MET A 437 10.97 -14.13 7.77
C MET A 437 10.38 -12.75 7.57
N LEU A 438 9.53 -12.30 8.48
CA LEU A 438 8.85 -11.02 8.40
C LEU A 438 9.72 -9.86 8.88
N GLY A 439 10.86 -10.16 9.53
CA GLY A 439 11.80 -9.15 10.02
C GLY A 439 11.20 -8.31 11.15
N CYS A 440 10.35 -8.93 11.98
CA CYS A 440 9.76 -8.33 13.19
C CYS A 440 10.68 -8.52 14.39
#